data_95a46db38dd3cf6921a3c8714e1fc081
#
_entry.id   95a46db38dd3cf6921a3c8714e1fc081
#
_cell.length_a   1.000
_cell.length_b   1.000
_cell.length_c   1.000
_cell.angle_alpha   90.00
_cell.angle_beta   90.00
_cell.angle_gamma   90.00
#
_symmetry.space_group_name_H-M   'P 1'
#
loop_
_entity.id
_entity.type
_entity.pdbx_description
1 polymer ?
#
loop_
_entity_poly.entity_id
_entity_poly.type
_entity_poly.pdbx_seq_one_letter_code
_entity_poly.pdbx_strand_id
1 'polypeptide(L)'
;MLCVIENVRDFIAIEETNQFNGLYHLLGGVISPLNGIGVEDLNINSLLTRINDNKEIKEIIFALPTTVEGETTSLYLYKLLSNRGLSINTIARGVAFGDELEYTDQITLGRSIINRVAYQIQK
;
A
#
# COMPACT_ATOMS: atom_id res chain seq x y z
N MET A 1 11.69 0.47 -5.41
CA MET A 1 10.43 0.75 -4.70
C MET A 1 9.47 -0.42 -4.82
N LEU A 2 8.76 -0.69 -3.77
CA LEU A 2 7.71 -1.70 -3.77
C LEU A 2 6.41 -1.06 -3.31
N CYS A 3 5.39 -1.11 -4.15
CA CYS A 3 4.08 -0.55 -3.84
C CYS A 3 3.15 -1.66 -3.36
N VAL A 4 2.66 -1.54 -2.15
CA VAL A 4 1.73 -2.50 -1.56
C VAL A 4 0.31 -2.04 -1.85
N ILE A 5 -0.44 -2.87 -2.56
CA ILE A 5 -1.79 -2.55 -3.00
C ILE A 5 -2.75 -3.68 -2.61
N GLU A 6 -4.03 -3.39 -2.69
CA GLU A 6 -5.06 -4.36 -2.31
C GLU A 6 -5.30 -5.40 -3.41
N ASN A 7 -5.51 -4.96 -4.64
CA ASN A 7 -5.92 -5.86 -5.72
C ASN A 7 -5.43 -5.39 -7.10
N VAL A 8 -5.76 -6.18 -8.13
CA VAL A 8 -5.33 -5.91 -9.51
C VAL A 8 -5.89 -4.60 -10.05
N ARG A 9 -7.07 -4.19 -9.61
CA ARG A 9 -7.65 -2.91 -10.08
C ARG A 9 -6.81 -1.74 -9.64
N ASP A 10 -6.24 -1.81 -8.43
CA ASP A 10 -5.33 -0.78 -7.93
C ASP A 10 -4.04 -0.76 -8.75
N PHE A 11 -3.54 -1.93 -9.12
CA PHE A 11 -2.38 -2.03 -9.98
C PHE A 11 -2.62 -1.31 -11.31
N ILE A 12 -3.75 -1.57 -11.95
CA ILE A 12 -4.08 -0.95 -13.22
C ILE A 12 -4.18 0.58 -13.08
N ALA A 13 -4.85 1.04 -12.02
CA ALA A 13 -5.03 2.46 -11.78
C ALA A 13 -3.69 3.19 -11.63
N ILE A 14 -2.77 2.59 -10.87
CA ILE A 14 -1.45 3.22 -10.65
C ILE A 14 -0.60 3.17 -11.91
N GLU A 15 -0.63 2.05 -12.64
CA GLU A 15 0.14 1.94 -13.88
C GLU A 15 -0.29 2.95 -14.92
N GLU A 16 -1.57 3.26 -14.99
CA GLU A 16 -2.08 4.23 -15.96
C GLU A 16 -1.61 5.65 -15.68
N THR A 17 -1.12 5.95 -14.48
CA THR A 17 -0.59 7.27 -14.16
C THR A 17 0.79 7.52 -14.77
N ASN A 18 1.53 6.47 -15.10
CA ASN A 18 2.91 6.53 -15.61
C ASN A 18 3.87 7.25 -14.66
N GLN A 19 3.53 7.32 -13.36
CA GLN A 19 4.34 8.01 -12.35
C GLN A 19 5.08 7.05 -11.41
N PHE A 20 4.87 5.74 -11.55
CA PHE A 20 5.50 4.76 -10.68
C PHE A 20 6.38 3.81 -11.48
N ASN A 21 7.63 3.70 -11.08
CA ASN A 21 8.62 2.82 -11.71
C ASN A 21 9.18 1.84 -10.69
N GLY A 22 8.36 0.93 -10.22
CA GLY A 22 8.79 -0.03 -9.23
C GLY A 22 8.03 -1.32 -9.35
N LEU A 23 8.10 -2.11 -8.28
CA LEU A 23 7.42 -3.38 -8.20
C LEU A 23 6.13 -3.23 -7.40
N TYR A 24 5.23 -4.17 -7.58
CA TYR A 24 3.96 -4.20 -6.85
C TYR A 24 3.87 -5.45 -6.00
N HIS A 25 3.17 -5.35 -4.90
CA HIS A 25 2.80 -6.51 -4.10
C HIS A 25 1.31 -6.43 -3.78
N LEU A 26 0.56 -7.41 -4.25
CA LEU A 26 -0.89 -7.48 -4.05
C LEU A 26 -1.19 -8.27 -2.78
N LEU A 27 -1.84 -7.62 -1.82
CA LEU A 27 -2.25 -8.30 -0.58
C LEU A 27 -3.43 -9.22 -0.79
N GLY A 28 -4.29 -8.91 -1.75
CA GLY A 28 -5.50 -9.68 -1.99
C GLY A 28 -6.68 -9.24 -1.16
N GLY A 29 -6.54 -8.15 -0.41
CA GLY A 29 -7.60 -7.63 0.46
C GLY A 29 -7.01 -6.79 1.57
N VAL A 30 -7.83 -6.53 2.58
CA VAL A 30 -7.41 -5.83 3.80
C VAL A 30 -7.93 -6.59 5.01
N ILE A 31 -7.30 -6.37 6.16
CA ILE A 31 -7.74 -7.01 7.41
C ILE A 31 -9.14 -6.51 7.74
N SER A 32 -10.08 -7.43 7.90
CA SER A 32 -11.47 -7.09 8.17
C SER A 32 -12.08 -8.14 9.10
N PRO A 33 -12.04 -7.93 10.42
CA PRO A 33 -12.59 -8.90 11.35
C PRO A 33 -14.10 -9.14 11.14
N LEU A 34 -14.83 -8.12 10.73
CA LEU A 34 -16.26 -8.25 10.49
C LEU A 34 -16.57 -9.19 9.32
N ASN A 35 -15.65 -9.28 8.36
CA ASN A 35 -15.81 -10.16 7.21
C ASN A 35 -14.99 -11.44 7.34
N GLY A 36 -14.42 -11.68 8.50
CA GLY A 36 -13.64 -12.89 8.75
C GLY A 36 -12.29 -12.92 8.04
N ILE A 37 -11.76 -11.77 7.64
CA ILE A 37 -10.48 -11.71 6.96
C ILE A 37 -9.39 -11.33 7.95
N GLY A 38 -8.50 -12.28 8.20
CA GLY A 38 -7.37 -12.08 9.09
C GLY A 38 -6.06 -12.02 8.33
N VAL A 39 -4.97 -11.92 9.09
CA VAL A 39 -3.62 -11.78 8.53
C VAL A 39 -3.27 -12.97 7.62
N GLU A 40 -3.67 -14.17 8.01
CA GLU A 40 -3.36 -15.39 7.27
C GLU A 40 -4.11 -15.49 5.95
N ASP A 41 -5.15 -14.69 5.77
CA ASP A 41 -5.93 -14.68 4.53
C ASP A 41 -5.33 -13.76 3.48
N LEU A 42 -4.31 -13.01 3.85
CA LEU A 42 -3.67 -12.04 2.97
C LEU A 42 -2.24 -12.47 2.65
N ASN A 43 -1.67 -11.89 1.59
CA ASN A 43 -0.32 -12.21 1.15
C ASN A 43 0.75 -11.45 1.95
N ILE A 44 0.65 -11.46 3.27
CA ILE A 44 1.57 -10.74 4.13
C ILE A 44 2.88 -11.51 4.34
N ASN A 45 2.79 -12.83 4.53
CA ASN A 45 4.00 -13.63 4.68
C ASN A 45 4.85 -13.61 3.41
N SER A 46 4.23 -13.64 2.24
CA SER A 46 4.96 -13.54 0.99
C SER A 46 5.60 -12.17 0.80
N LEU A 47 4.98 -11.12 1.34
CA LEU A 47 5.58 -9.78 1.34
C LEU A 47 6.87 -9.77 2.16
N LEU A 48 6.83 -10.33 3.37
CA LEU A 48 8.01 -10.41 4.23
C LEU A 48 9.13 -11.20 3.57
N THR A 49 8.81 -12.35 2.98
CA THR A 49 9.78 -13.17 2.27
C THR A 49 10.41 -12.40 1.11
N ARG A 50 9.57 -11.69 0.34
CA ARG A 50 10.03 -10.92 -0.81
C ARG A 50 11.00 -9.82 -0.39
N ILE A 51 10.71 -9.12 0.71
CA ILE A 51 11.58 -8.06 1.21
C ILE A 51 12.89 -8.64 1.73
N ASN A 52 12.84 -9.77 2.43
CA ASN A 52 14.04 -10.42 2.95
C ASN A 52 14.95 -10.92 1.84
N ASP A 53 14.37 -11.39 0.72
CA ASP A 53 15.13 -11.95 -0.38
C ASP A 53 15.63 -10.92 -1.38
N ASN A 54 15.12 -9.69 -1.32
CA ASN A 54 15.48 -8.63 -2.28
C ASN A 54 16.01 -7.41 -1.54
N LYS A 55 17.32 -7.41 -1.29
CA LYS A 55 17.94 -6.33 -0.52
C LYS A 55 17.99 -5.00 -1.27
N GLU A 56 17.73 -5.00 -2.57
CA GLU A 56 17.63 -3.77 -3.34
C GLU A 56 16.34 -3.00 -3.10
N ILE A 57 15.36 -3.61 -2.44
CA ILE A 57 14.13 -2.89 -2.07
C ILE A 57 14.46 -1.99 -0.89
N LYS A 58 14.39 -0.67 -1.11
CA LYS A 58 14.72 0.33 -0.08
C LYS A 58 13.53 1.14 0.36
N GLU A 59 12.50 1.22 -0.47
CA GLU A 59 11.30 2.01 -0.17
C GLU A 59 10.04 1.16 -0.37
N ILE A 60 9.14 1.26 0.59
CA ILE A 60 7.80 0.65 0.52
C ILE A 60 6.79 1.78 0.47
N ILE A 61 5.84 1.69 -0.44
CA ILE A 61 4.74 2.66 -0.54
C ILE A 61 3.44 1.93 -0.26
N PHE A 62 2.70 2.39 0.74
CA PHE A 62 1.36 1.87 1.02
C PHE A 62 0.35 2.63 0.17
N ALA A 63 -0.33 1.91 -0.71
CA ALA A 63 -1.42 2.46 -1.51
C ALA A 63 -2.69 1.68 -1.20
N LEU A 64 -3.05 1.66 0.08
CA LEU A 64 -4.23 0.95 0.59
C LEU A 64 -5.37 1.94 0.83
N PRO A 65 -6.62 1.46 0.85
CA PRO A 65 -7.76 2.37 1.10
C PRO A 65 -7.65 3.07 2.44
N THR A 66 -8.22 4.27 2.54
CA THR A 66 -8.26 5.01 3.81
C THR A 66 -9.50 4.69 4.64
N THR A 67 -10.06 3.52 4.43
CA THR A 67 -11.09 2.96 5.29
C THR A 67 -10.46 2.52 6.61
N VAL A 68 -11.29 2.21 7.59
CA VAL A 68 -10.80 1.67 8.87
C VAL A 68 -9.98 0.40 8.63
N GLU A 69 -10.45 -0.48 7.75
CA GLU A 69 -9.76 -1.72 7.43
C GLU A 69 -8.41 -1.46 6.76
N GLY A 70 -8.38 -0.52 5.81
CA GLY A 70 -7.13 -0.16 5.13
C GLY A 70 -6.13 0.46 6.08
N GLU A 71 -6.58 1.33 6.97
CA GLU A 71 -5.70 1.95 7.97
C GLU A 71 -5.18 0.91 8.96
N THR A 72 -6.03 -0.02 9.39
CA THR A 72 -5.62 -1.11 10.29
C THR A 72 -4.56 -1.98 9.60
N THR A 73 -4.75 -2.29 8.33
CA THR A 73 -3.79 -3.09 7.58
C THR A 73 -2.47 -2.36 7.43
N SER A 74 -2.50 -1.07 7.12
CA SER A 74 -1.29 -0.26 7.00
C SER A 74 -0.52 -0.22 8.31
N LEU A 75 -1.22 -0.03 9.43
CA LEU A 75 -0.58 0.01 10.73
C LEU A 75 0.08 -1.34 11.07
N TYR A 76 -0.61 -2.43 10.79
CA TYR A 76 -0.06 -3.77 11.03
C TYR A 76 1.21 -3.98 10.21
N LEU A 77 1.18 -3.64 8.92
CA LEU A 77 2.35 -3.78 8.06
C LEU A 77 3.49 -2.87 8.51
N TYR A 78 3.18 -1.65 8.93
CA TYR A 78 4.20 -0.74 9.41
C TYR A 78 4.95 -1.34 10.61
N LYS A 79 4.22 -1.91 11.55
CA LYS A 79 4.83 -2.52 12.73
C LYS A 79 5.71 -3.71 12.37
N LEU A 80 5.35 -4.47 11.34
CA LEU A 80 6.16 -5.58 10.88
C LEU A 80 7.43 -5.13 10.17
N LEU A 81 7.38 -4.00 9.46
CA LEU A 81 8.44 -3.58 8.56
C LEU A 81 9.36 -2.51 9.14
N SER A 82 8.97 -1.87 10.24
CA SER A 82 9.66 -0.69 10.76
C SER A 82 11.11 -0.94 11.19
N ASN A 83 11.47 -2.18 11.49
CA ASN A 83 12.81 -2.53 11.96
C ASN A 83 13.74 -3.02 10.85
N ARG A 84 13.37 -2.85 9.60
CA ARG A 84 14.12 -3.44 8.47
C ARG A 84 14.93 -2.43 7.67
N GLY A 85 15.03 -1.20 8.16
CA GLY A 85 15.83 -0.17 7.49
C GLY A 85 15.21 0.33 6.19
N LEU A 86 13.90 0.19 6.05
CA LEU A 86 13.18 0.61 4.86
C LEU A 86 12.57 1.99 5.05
N SER A 87 12.49 2.76 3.97
CA SER A 87 11.71 3.99 3.95
C SER A 87 10.26 3.60 3.66
N ILE A 88 9.35 3.88 4.59
CA ILE A 88 7.95 3.51 4.46
C ILE A 88 7.12 4.77 4.28
N ASN A 89 6.47 4.87 3.13
CA ASN A 89 5.68 6.03 2.74
C ASN A 89 4.26 5.62 2.39
N THR A 90 3.37 6.58 2.34
CA THR A 90 2.02 6.36 1.86
C THR A 90 1.71 7.39 0.78
N ILE A 91 0.76 7.08 -0.11
CA ILE A 91 0.39 8.04 -1.15
C ILE A 91 -0.20 9.29 -0.49
N ALA A 92 0.04 10.43 -1.14
CA ALA A 92 -0.44 11.71 -0.60
C ALA A 92 -1.97 11.72 -0.57
N ARG A 93 -2.51 12.34 0.47
CA ARG A 93 -3.95 12.34 0.69
C ARG A 93 -4.65 13.46 -0.07
N GLY A 94 -4.55 13.43 -1.39
CA GLY A 94 -5.35 14.27 -2.26
C GLY A 94 -6.33 13.44 -3.06
N VAL A 95 -6.29 12.13 -2.85
CA VAL A 95 -7.15 11.17 -3.52
C VAL A 95 -8.50 11.10 -2.81
N ALA A 96 -9.57 10.96 -3.56
CA ALA A 96 -10.91 10.84 -2.96
C ALA A 96 -11.03 9.48 -2.29
N PHE A 97 -11.10 9.48 -0.97
CA PHE A 97 -11.13 8.27 -0.18
C PHE A 97 -12.54 7.90 0.22
N GLY A 98 -12.68 6.66 0.67
CA GLY A 98 -13.95 6.01 0.84
C GLY A 98 -14.30 5.23 -0.40
N ASP A 99 -13.62 5.52 -1.49
CA ASP A 99 -13.79 4.86 -2.77
C ASP A 99 -12.55 4.05 -3.10
N GLU A 100 -12.66 3.21 -4.11
CA GLU A 100 -11.53 2.46 -4.59
C GLU A 100 -10.65 3.36 -5.45
N LEU A 101 -9.35 3.03 -5.54
CA LEU A 101 -8.41 3.83 -6.31
C LEU A 101 -8.81 3.98 -7.78
N GLU A 102 -9.50 2.98 -8.33
CA GLU A 102 -9.91 2.98 -9.72
C GLU A 102 -10.88 4.11 -10.08
N TYR A 103 -11.58 4.69 -9.09
CA TYR A 103 -12.48 5.81 -9.31
C TYR A 103 -11.80 7.15 -9.17
N THR A 104 -10.51 7.14 -8.93
CA THR A 104 -9.74 8.37 -8.76
C THR A 104 -9.23 8.84 -10.10
N ASP A 105 -9.31 10.14 -10.33
CA ASP A 105 -8.75 10.74 -11.52
C ASP A 105 -7.26 10.40 -11.65
N GLN A 106 -6.84 9.98 -12.85
CA GLN A 106 -5.45 9.59 -13.10
C GLN A 106 -4.45 10.68 -12.72
N ILE A 107 -4.78 11.93 -13.02
CA ILE A 107 -3.88 13.04 -12.71
C ILE A 107 -3.73 13.20 -11.21
N THR A 108 -4.84 13.13 -10.48
CA THR A 108 -4.83 13.25 -9.02
C THR A 108 -4.06 12.09 -8.39
N LEU A 109 -4.29 10.88 -8.86
CA LEU A 109 -3.59 9.71 -8.34
C LEU A 109 -2.11 9.79 -8.64
N GLY A 110 -1.74 10.20 -9.86
CA GLY A 110 -0.34 10.37 -10.23
C GLY A 110 0.37 11.37 -9.33
N ARG A 111 -0.28 12.50 -9.03
CA ARG A 111 0.27 13.49 -8.13
C ARG A 111 0.41 12.97 -6.71
N SER A 112 -0.52 12.14 -6.26
CA SER A 112 -0.43 11.57 -4.91
C SER A 112 0.74 10.62 -4.78
N ILE A 113 1.15 9.95 -5.83
CA ILE A 113 2.34 9.11 -5.83
C ILE A 113 3.59 9.98 -5.80
N ILE A 114 3.64 11.03 -6.61
CA ILE A 114 4.78 11.95 -6.66
C ILE A 114 4.96 12.64 -5.32
N ASN A 115 3.87 13.05 -4.71
CA ASN A 115 3.88 13.80 -3.45
C ASN A 115 3.65 12.92 -2.24
N ARG A 116 3.98 11.63 -2.34
CA ARG A 116 3.80 10.70 -1.24
C ARG A 116 4.52 11.18 0.01
N VAL A 117 3.95 10.85 1.14
CA VAL A 117 4.47 11.31 2.43
C VAL A 117 4.86 10.12 3.30
N ALA A 118 5.73 10.37 4.27
CA ALA A 118 6.14 9.33 5.19
C ALA A 118 4.93 8.86 6.00
N TYR A 119 4.84 7.54 6.19
CA TYR A 119 3.76 6.96 6.97
C TYR A 119 3.96 7.30 8.44
N GLN A 120 2.92 7.82 9.09
CA GLN A 120 2.95 8.17 10.50
C GLN A 120 1.80 7.49 11.22
N ILE A 121 2.09 7.00 12.43
CA ILE A 121 1.06 6.40 13.25
C ILE A 121 0.20 7.50 13.86
N GLN A 122 -1.10 7.45 13.57
CA GLN A 122 -2.06 8.37 14.14
C GLN A 122 -2.42 7.90 15.56
N LYS A 123 -2.48 8.82 16.48
CA LYS A 123 -2.86 8.54 17.88
C LYS A 123 -4.24 9.04 18.15
#